data_836c4613cd094270385bd09fcd02a399
#
_entry.id   836c4613cd094270385bd09fcd02a399
#
_cell.length_a   1.000
_cell.length_b   1.000
_cell.length_c   1.000
_cell.angle_alpha   90.00
_cell.angle_beta   90.00
_cell.angle_gamma   90.00
#
_symmetry.space_group_name_H-M   'P 1'
#
loop_
_entity.id
_entity.type
_entity.pdbx_description
1 polymer ?
#
loop_
_entity_poly.entity_id
_entity_poly.type
_entity_poly.pdbx_seq_one_letter_code
_entity_poly.pdbx_strand_id
1 'polypeptide(L)'
;MDRKEFCALMAKAKQESGIRISDISFNMKMLLPSLRRFEKGEHNFNLKKVMEYLQAINSHIQIDKVTIANYESLLLWLVDVRKAHSLSQRALAKKIECAPLTIANVERKATIISIDTLLKIVDVLGYDIKIENNEHSGISLKL
;
A
#
# COMPACT_ATOMS: atom_id res chain seq x y z
N MET A 1 -7.24 -2.31 -10.66
CA MET A 1 -5.93 -2.96 -10.40
C MET A 1 -6.10 -4.04 -9.36
N ASP A 2 -5.58 -5.21 -9.61
CA ASP A 2 -5.64 -6.31 -8.65
C ASP A 2 -4.31 -6.44 -7.90
N ARG A 3 -4.27 -7.37 -6.94
CA ARG A 3 -3.09 -7.57 -6.09
C ARG A 3 -1.85 -7.95 -6.90
N LYS A 4 -2.00 -8.79 -7.92
CA LYS A 4 -0.85 -9.20 -8.74
C LYS A 4 -0.26 -8.02 -9.49
N GLU A 5 -1.10 -7.18 -10.04
CA GLU A 5 -0.66 -5.97 -10.74
C GLU A 5 0.05 -5.02 -9.78
N PHE A 6 -0.51 -4.82 -8.59
CA PHE A 6 0.08 -3.94 -7.59
C PHE A 6 1.46 -4.46 -7.14
N CYS A 7 1.56 -5.76 -6.86
CA CYS A 7 2.84 -6.34 -6.46
C CYS A 7 3.86 -6.31 -7.60
N ALA A 8 3.41 -6.44 -8.85
CA ALA A 8 4.29 -6.30 -10.00
C ALA A 8 4.85 -4.88 -10.13
N LEU A 9 4.03 -3.87 -9.81
CA LEU A 9 4.52 -2.48 -9.78
C LEU A 9 5.57 -2.29 -8.70
N MET A 10 5.41 -2.90 -7.54
CA MET A 10 6.41 -2.84 -6.49
C MET A 10 7.72 -3.52 -6.91
N ALA A 11 7.64 -4.68 -7.53
CA ALA A 11 8.81 -5.38 -8.03
C ALA A 11 9.53 -4.58 -9.12
N LYS A 12 8.78 -3.90 -9.97
CA LYS A 12 9.36 -3.02 -10.99
C LYS A 12 10.08 -1.84 -10.33
N ALA A 13 9.48 -1.24 -9.31
CA ALA A 13 10.11 -0.15 -8.58
C ALA A 13 11.40 -0.62 -7.90
N LYS A 14 11.43 -1.86 -7.41
CA LYS A 14 12.64 -2.45 -6.86
C LYS A 14 13.73 -2.52 -7.91
N GLN A 15 13.42 -3.01 -9.10
CA GLN A 15 14.41 -3.10 -10.19
C GLN A 15 14.96 -1.73 -10.54
N GLU A 16 14.10 -0.73 -10.59
CA GLU A 16 14.51 0.63 -10.91
C GLU A 16 15.37 1.24 -9.80
N SER A 17 15.17 0.82 -8.56
CA SER A 17 15.96 1.31 -7.44
C SER A 17 17.37 0.72 -7.40
N GLY A 18 17.58 -0.41 -8.04
CA GLY A 18 18.85 -1.12 -8.01
C GLY A 18 19.14 -1.86 -6.72
N ILE A 19 18.19 -1.90 -5.79
CA ILE A 19 18.38 -2.59 -4.51
C ILE A 19 18.13 -4.08 -4.69
N ARG A 20 19.02 -4.89 -4.13
CA ARG A 20 18.96 -6.34 -4.31
C ARG A 20 17.91 -6.96 -3.40
N ILE A 21 17.27 -8.02 -3.89
CA ILE A 21 16.26 -8.75 -3.13
C ILE A 21 16.84 -9.30 -1.80
N SER A 22 18.12 -9.66 -1.79
CA SER A 22 18.77 -10.15 -0.57
C SER A 22 18.81 -9.07 0.53
N ASP A 23 19.02 -7.82 0.14
CA ASP A 23 19.04 -6.71 1.10
C ASP A 23 17.64 -6.44 1.64
N ILE A 24 16.61 -6.54 0.78
CA ILE A 24 15.23 -6.38 1.21
C ILE A 24 14.85 -7.49 2.19
N SER A 25 15.23 -8.73 1.85
CA SER A 25 15.00 -9.88 2.73
C SER A 25 15.58 -9.66 4.11
N PHE A 26 16.82 -9.18 4.16
CA PHE A 26 17.50 -8.89 5.42
C PHE A 26 16.76 -7.80 6.20
N ASN A 27 16.43 -6.69 5.55
CA ASN A 27 15.80 -5.55 6.19
C ASN A 27 14.39 -5.86 6.69
N MET A 28 13.64 -6.66 5.95
CA MET A 28 12.28 -7.03 6.35
C MET A 28 12.24 -8.24 7.26
N LYS A 29 13.38 -8.92 7.47
CA LYS A 29 13.45 -10.18 8.22
C LYS A 29 12.51 -11.21 7.64
N MET A 30 12.48 -11.28 6.31
CA MET A 30 11.61 -12.18 5.57
C MET A 30 12.47 -13.12 4.72
N LEU A 31 12.15 -14.41 4.72
CA LEU A 31 12.88 -15.39 3.92
C LEU A 31 12.68 -15.13 2.43
N LEU A 32 13.71 -15.39 1.63
CA LEU A 32 13.67 -15.16 0.19
C LEU A 32 12.47 -15.82 -0.51
N PRO A 33 12.13 -17.09 -0.23
CA PRO A 33 10.96 -17.69 -0.88
C PRO A 33 9.66 -16.94 -0.56
N SER A 34 9.50 -16.47 0.68
CA SER A 34 8.33 -15.70 1.09
C SER A 34 8.29 -14.35 0.39
N LEU A 35 9.45 -13.70 0.27
CA LEU A 35 9.55 -12.41 -0.41
C LEU A 35 9.23 -12.55 -1.89
N ARG A 36 9.67 -13.63 -2.53
CA ARG A 36 9.34 -13.89 -3.93
C ARG A 36 7.84 -14.11 -4.13
N ARG A 37 7.17 -14.80 -3.18
CA ARG A 37 5.71 -14.95 -3.24
C ARG A 37 5.01 -13.61 -3.03
N PHE A 38 5.55 -12.76 -2.16
CA PHE A 38 5.06 -11.39 -1.98
C PHE A 38 5.10 -10.62 -3.31
N GLU A 39 6.24 -10.66 -3.99
CA GLU A 39 6.40 -9.94 -5.27
C GLU A 39 5.49 -10.48 -6.36
N LYS A 40 5.12 -11.74 -6.29
CA LYS A 40 4.20 -12.35 -7.26
C LYS A 40 2.72 -12.11 -6.93
N GLY A 41 2.44 -11.50 -5.78
CA GLY A 41 1.06 -11.26 -5.36
C GLY A 41 0.31 -12.51 -4.96
N GLU A 42 1.03 -13.54 -4.48
CA GLU A 42 0.39 -14.82 -4.12
C GLU A 42 -0.34 -14.76 -2.79
N HIS A 43 0.01 -13.81 -1.92
CA HIS A 43 -0.62 -13.65 -0.61
C HIS A 43 -1.14 -12.22 -0.43
N ASN A 44 -2.26 -12.11 0.27
CA ASN A 44 -2.87 -10.82 0.56
C ASN A 44 -2.25 -10.23 1.81
N PHE A 45 -1.05 -9.69 1.66
CA PHE A 45 -0.30 -9.12 2.77
C PHE A 45 -0.96 -7.84 3.29
N ASN A 46 -0.68 -7.52 4.56
CA ASN A 46 -1.16 -6.28 5.14
C ASN A 46 -0.27 -5.11 4.70
N LEU A 47 -0.81 -3.89 4.82
CA LEU A 47 -0.14 -2.70 4.32
C LEU A 47 1.09 -2.30 5.14
N LYS A 48 1.25 -2.80 6.37
CA LYS A 48 2.51 -2.58 7.09
C LYS A 48 3.66 -3.33 6.44
N LYS A 49 3.42 -4.56 5.97
CA LYS A 49 4.42 -5.31 5.20
C LYS A 49 4.74 -4.60 3.90
N VAL A 50 3.72 -4.09 3.22
CA VAL A 50 3.91 -3.32 1.99
C VAL A 50 4.78 -2.10 2.26
N MET A 51 4.51 -1.37 3.33
CA MET A 51 5.30 -0.18 3.68
C MET A 51 6.76 -0.53 4.00
N GLU A 52 6.99 -1.65 4.68
CA GLU A 52 8.37 -2.12 4.94
C GLU A 52 9.12 -2.39 3.63
N TYR A 53 8.44 -3.06 2.68
CA TYR A 53 9.04 -3.32 1.37
C TYR A 53 9.35 -2.02 0.63
N LEU A 54 8.41 -1.11 0.60
CA LEU A 54 8.58 0.16 -0.11
C LEU A 54 9.69 1.01 0.52
N GLN A 55 9.79 1.03 1.85
CA GLN A 55 10.88 1.72 2.51
C GLN A 55 12.23 1.10 2.16
N ALA A 56 12.29 -0.23 2.08
CA ALA A 56 13.52 -0.93 1.73
C ALA A 56 14.00 -0.60 0.31
N ILE A 57 13.10 -0.23 -0.59
CA ILE A 57 13.45 0.13 -1.96
C ILE A 57 13.36 1.65 -2.21
N ASN A 58 13.27 2.42 -1.14
CA ASN A 58 13.26 3.88 -1.21
C ASN A 58 12.12 4.41 -2.08
N SER A 59 10.93 3.87 -1.87
CA SER A 59 9.74 4.21 -2.66
C SER A 59 8.53 4.42 -1.75
N HIS A 60 7.46 4.92 -2.33
CA HIS A 60 6.22 5.17 -1.59
C HIS A 60 5.00 4.96 -2.49
N ILE A 61 3.84 4.87 -1.87
CA ILE A 61 2.56 4.83 -2.57
C ILE A 61 2.11 6.25 -2.87
N GLN A 62 1.61 6.46 -4.08
CA GLN A 62 0.99 7.72 -4.48
C GLN A 62 -0.47 7.42 -4.84
N ILE A 63 -1.42 8.08 -4.18
CA ILE A 63 -2.84 7.94 -4.51
C ILE A 63 -3.31 9.30 -5.02
N ASP A 64 -3.61 9.37 -6.31
CA ASP A 64 -3.82 10.63 -7.02
C ASP A 64 -2.66 11.58 -6.74
N LYS A 65 -2.89 12.70 -6.08
CA LYS A 65 -1.84 13.67 -5.78
C LYS A 65 -1.33 13.55 -4.34
N VAL A 66 -1.77 12.52 -3.61
CA VAL A 66 -1.42 12.37 -2.20
C VAL A 66 -0.29 11.35 -2.04
N THR A 67 0.78 11.76 -1.39
CA THR A 67 1.90 10.88 -1.06
C THR A 67 1.59 10.13 0.23
N ILE A 68 1.66 8.81 0.18
CA ILE A 68 1.43 7.95 1.33
C ILE A 68 2.78 7.35 1.74
N ALA A 69 3.43 7.99 2.69
CA ALA A 69 4.80 7.62 3.07
C ALA A 69 4.86 6.49 4.09
N ASN A 70 3.81 6.32 4.89
CA ASN A 70 3.79 5.31 5.94
C ASN A 70 2.35 4.89 6.24
N TYR A 71 2.19 3.90 7.11
CA TYR A 71 0.87 3.36 7.42
C TYR A 71 -0.05 4.38 8.11
N GLU A 72 0.50 5.22 8.98
CA GLU A 72 -0.30 6.26 9.64
C GLU A 72 -0.88 7.25 8.62
N SER A 73 -0.07 7.65 7.64
CA SER A 73 -0.55 8.51 6.55
C SER A 73 -1.67 7.83 5.76
N LEU A 74 -1.57 6.52 5.56
CA LEU A 74 -2.61 5.77 4.88
C LEU A 74 -3.92 5.80 5.65
N LEU A 75 -3.87 5.62 6.97
CA LEU A 75 -5.07 5.66 7.80
C LEU A 75 -5.72 7.04 7.77
N LEU A 76 -4.92 8.11 7.83
CA LEU A 76 -5.44 9.48 7.72
C LEU A 76 -6.11 9.69 6.36
N TRP A 77 -5.47 9.24 5.29
CA TRP A 77 -6.04 9.32 3.96
C TRP A 77 -7.38 8.59 3.89
N LEU A 78 -7.45 7.38 4.45
CA LEU A 78 -8.67 6.58 4.42
C LEU A 78 -9.83 7.29 5.11
N VAL A 79 -9.60 7.83 6.30
CA VAL A 79 -10.63 8.56 7.05
C VAL A 79 -11.08 9.80 6.27
N ASP A 80 -10.13 10.55 5.73
CA ASP A 80 -10.42 11.78 5.00
C ASP A 80 -11.26 11.52 3.75
N VAL A 81 -10.87 10.53 2.94
CA VAL A 81 -11.61 10.27 1.69
C VAL A 81 -12.98 9.66 2.00
N ARG A 82 -13.09 8.80 3.02
CA ARG A 82 -14.37 8.26 3.41
C ARG A 82 -15.34 9.38 3.78
N LYS A 83 -14.89 10.31 4.59
CA LYS A 83 -15.70 11.47 5.00
C LYS A 83 -16.01 12.39 3.84
N ALA A 84 -15.04 12.60 2.95
CA ALA A 84 -15.24 13.43 1.77
C ALA A 84 -16.32 12.87 0.84
N HIS A 85 -16.47 11.54 0.81
CA HIS A 85 -17.52 10.88 0.05
C HIS A 85 -18.81 10.70 0.86
N SER A 86 -18.89 11.28 2.06
CA SER A 86 -20.05 11.20 2.94
C SER A 86 -20.46 9.77 3.27
N LEU A 87 -19.47 8.89 3.42
CA LEU A 87 -19.70 7.49 3.72
C LEU A 87 -19.44 7.18 5.19
N SER A 88 -20.36 6.46 5.84
CA SER A 88 -20.07 5.88 7.13
C SER A 88 -19.10 4.70 6.95
N GLN A 89 -18.53 4.23 8.06
CA GLN A 89 -17.65 3.05 8.02
C GLN A 89 -18.40 1.84 7.46
N ARG A 90 -19.65 1.64 7.88
CA ARG A 90 -20.48 0.54 7.39
C ARG A 90 -20.84 0.70 5.91
N ALA A 91 -21.11 1.93 5.48
CA ALA A 91 -21.45 2.20 4.08
C ALA A 91 -20.27 1.91 3.17
N LEU A 92 -19.06 2.29 3.58
CA LEU A 92 -17.87 1.97 2.79
C LEU A 92 -17.63 0.46 2.75
N ALA A 93 -17.77 -0.23 3.89
CA ALA A 93 -17.62 -1.68 3.95
C ALA A 93 -18.58 -2.38 3.00
N LYS A 94 -19.83 -1.94 2.97
CA LYS A 94 -20.83 -2.49 2.05
C LYS A 94 -20.45 -2.22 0.59
N LYS A 95 -19.97 -1.03 0.31
CA LYS A 95 -19.63 -0.63 -1.05
C LYS A 95 -18.49 -1.48 -1.62
N ILE A 96 -17.54 -1.89 -0.80
CA ILE A 96 -16.44 -2.74 -1.22
C ILE A 96 -16.70 -4.23 -0.94
N GLU A 97 -17.92 -4.56 -0.52
CA GLU A 97 -18.37 -5.94 -0.32
C GLU A 97 -17.54 -6.70 0.73
N CYS A 98 -17.24 -6.03 1.84
CA CYS A 98 -16.56 -6.68 2.94
C CYS A 98 -17.45 -6.68 4.19
N ALA A 99 -16.98 -7.35 5.26
CA ALA A 99 -17.75 -7.46 6.50
C ALA A 99 -18.02 -6.07 7.11
N PRO A 100 -19.18 -5.88 7.74
CA PRO A 100 -19.61 -4.53 8.20
C PRO A 100 -18.62 -3.81 9.08
N LEU A 101 -17.84 -4.53 9.90
CA LEU A 101 -16.91 -3.92 10.84
C LEU A 101 -15.48 -3.81 10.31
N THR A 102 -15.23 -4.23 9.07
CA THR A 102 -13.86 -4.22 8.51
C THR A 102 -13.24 -2.83 8.56
N ILE A 103 -13.96 -1.82 8.10
CA ILE A 103 -13.42 -0.46 8.05
C ILE A 103 -13.26 0.10 9.46
N ALA A 104 -14.25 -0.12 10.34
CA ALA A 104 -14.15 0.32 11.72
C ALA A 104 -12.94 -0.28 12.43
N ASN A 105 -12.70 -1.56 12.23
CA ASN A 105 -11.56 -2.25 12.83
C ASN A 105 -10.23 -1.72 12.32
N VAL A 106 -10.15 -1.39 11.04
CA VAL A 106 -8.95 -0.79 10.45
C VAL A 106 -8.72 0.61 11.03
N GLU A 107 -9.75 1.44 11.07
CA GLU A 107 -9.61 2.83 11.53
C GLU A 107 -9.26 2.91 13.02
N ARG A 108 -9.79 2.01 13.84
CA ARG A 108 -9.44 1.99 15.27
C ARG A 108 -8.17 1.20 15.56
N LYS A 109 -7.46 0.75 14.52
CA LYS A 109 -6.18 0.05 14.62
C LYS A 109 -6.27 -1.34 15.28
N ALA A 110 -7.45 -1.94 15.28
CA ALA A 110 -7.62 -3.30 15.75
C ALA A 110 -7.11 -4.32 14.73
N THR A 111 -7.18 -3.99 13.45
CA THR A 111 -6.63 -4.80 12.36
C THR A 111 -5.86 -3.90 11.40
N ILE A 112 -4.97 -4.51 10.61
CA ILE A 112 -4.19 -3.79 9.61
C ILE A 112 -4.83 -4.06 8.25
N ILE A 113 -5.07 -3.00 7.47
CA ILE A 113 -5.71 -3.15 6.16
C ILE A 113 -4.85 -4.01 5.23
N SER A 114 -5.48 -4.87 4.44
CA SER A 114 -4.81 -5.70 3.46
C SER A 114 -4.69 -5.01 2.11
N ILE A 115 -3.81 -5.55 1.26
CA ILE A 115 -3.66 -5.05 -0.12
C ILE A 115 -5.02 -5.07 -0.83
N ASP A 116 -5.72 -6.21 -0.79
CA ASP A 116 -6.98 -6.36 -1.52
C ASP A 116 -8.02 -5.34 -1.08
N THR A 117 -8.13 -5.09 0.23
CA THR A 117 -9.09 -4.12 0.76
C THR A 117 -8.74 -2.71 0.29
N LEU A 118 -7.47 -2.33 0.36
CA LEU A 118 -7.06 -1.01 -0.10
C LEU A 118 -7.35 -0.81 -1.58
N LEU A 119 -7.03 -1.81 -2.41
CA LEU A 119 -7.25 -1.70 -3.85
C LEU A 119 -8.75 -1.59 -4.18
N LYS A 120 -9.61 -2.28 -3.43
CA LYS A 120 -11.07 -2.13 -3.61
C LYS A 120 -11.54 -0.73 -3.27
N ILE A 121 -11.03 -0.15 -2.19
CA ILE A 121 -11.40 1.22 -1.79
C ILE A 121 -10.98 2.21 -2.88
N VAL A 122 -9.74 2.12 -3.32
CA VAL A 122 -9.20 3.00 -4.36
C VAL A 122 -10.04 2.89 -5.63
N ASP A 123 -10.34 1.67 -6.05
CA ASP A 123 -11.09 1.43 -7.28
C ASP A 123 -12.52 1.95 -7.18
N VAL A 124 -13.22 1.61 -6.11
CA VAL A 124 -14.62 1.97 -5.92
C VAL A 124 -14.80 3.47 -5.78
N LEU A 125 -13.87 4.17 -5.13
CA LEU A 125 -13.95 5.61 -4.96
C LEU A 125 -13.34 6.38 -6.13
N GLY A 126 -12.75 5.69 -7.11
CA GLY A 126 -12.30 6.32 -8.35
C GLY A 126 -10.92 6.97 -8.26
N TYR A 127 -10.08 6.54 -7.34
CA TYR A 127 -8.74 7.05 -7.22
C TYR A 127 -7.74 6.21 -8.01
N ASP A 128 -6.63 6.83 -8.40
CA ASP A 128 -5.53 6.16 -9.09
C ASP A 128 -4.40 5.91 -8.09
N ILE A 129 -3.86 4.68 -8.06
CA ILE A 129 -2.78 4.31 -7.16
C ILE A 129 -1.55 3.91 -7.97
N LYS A 130 -0.38 4.38 -7.54
CA LYS A 130 0.88 4.03 -8.18
C LYS A 130 2.01 4.02 -7.16
N ILE A 131 3.15 3.47 -7.59
CA ILE A 131 4.37 3.42 -6.78
C ILE A 131 5.35 4.42 -7.37
N GLU A 132 5.89 5.28 -6.51
CA GLU A 132 6.87 6.29 -6.93
C GLU A 132 8.17 6.08 -6.15
N ASN A 133 9.29 6.25 -6.84
CA ASN A 133 10.60 6.22 -6.19
C ASN A 133 10.85 7.58 -5.53
N ASN A 134 11.37 7.57 -4.31
CA ASN A 134 11.59 8.80 -3.55
C ASN A 134 12.61 9.72 -4.23
N GLU A 135 13.57 9.17 -4.94
CA GLU A 135 14.55 9.96 -5.67
C GLU A 135 13.94 10.77 -6.79
N HIS A 136 12.86 10.25 -7.38
CA HIS A 136 12.13 10.97 -8.43
C HIS A 136 11.25 12.07 -7.87
N SER A 137 11.05 12.12 -6.58
CA SER A 137 10.33 13.21 -5.95
C SER A 137 11.14 14.49 -5.95
N GLY A 138 12.33 14.43 -6.45
CA GLY A 138 13.12 15.58 -6.77
C GLY A 138 13.70 16.27 -5.62
N ILE A 139 13.91 15.81 -4.63
CA ILE A 139 14.49 16.58 -3.63
C ILE A 139 15.90 16.32 -3.52
N SER A 140 16.35 15.79 -4.06
CA SER A 140 17.62 15.50 -3.88
C SER A 140 18.67 16.27 -4.26
N LEU A 141 18.55 16.67 -4.33
CA LEU A 141 19.20 17.24 -4.47
C LEU A 141 20.10 17.56 -3.94
N LYS A 142 20.29 17.34 -3.82
CA LYS A 142 20.85 17.53 -3.29
C LYS A 142 21.68 17.85 -3.16
N LEU A 143 21.71 18.01 -3.36
CA LEU A 143 22.42 18.30 -3.33
C LEU A 143 23.15 18.33 -3.19
#